data_1dac2cef68358c22bfcd7aa62eca9207
#
_entry.id   1dac2cef68358c22bfcd7aa62eca9207
#
_cell.length_a   1.000
_cell.length_b   1.000
_cell.length_c   1.000
_cell.angle_alpha   90.00
_cell.angle_beta   90.00
_cell.angle_gamma   90.00
#
_symmetry.space_group_name_H-M   'P 1'
#
loop_
_entity.id
_entity.type
_entity.pdbx_description
1 polymer ?
#
loop_
_entity_poly.entity_id
_entity_poly.type
_entity_poly.pdbx_seq_one_letter_code
_entity_poly.pdbx_strand_id
1 'polypeptide(L)'
;MSTRESRFEELEVYRTAREFRCIAARIEKALPPRKEDVKLSLATASAGILAEIARAWGMGLVEERGLRAAQVPVSTCQHILDQLSIINMGGKADVTAGIEILERLSELLAADTPSS
;
A
#
# COMPACT_ATOMS: atom_id res chain seq x y z
N MET A 1 -24.72 -14.51 10.57
CA MET A 1 -23.52 -15.03 9.94
C MET A 1 -22.82 -13.96 9.15
N SER A 2 -21.54 -13.80 9.38
CA SER A 2 -20.81 -12.76 8.66
C SER A 2 -20.65 -13.15 7.20
N THR A 3 -20.79 -12.18 6.33
CA THR A 3 -20.60 -12.38 4.91
C THR A 3 -19.13 -12.21 4.58
N ARG A 4 -18.74 -12.68 3.40
CA ARG A 4 -17.37 -12.50 2.95
C ARG A 4 -17.04 -11.02 2.79
N GLU A 5 -17.99 -10.22 2.36
CA GLU A 5 -17.77 -8.79 2.19
C GLU A 5 -17.39 -8.13 3.51
N SER A 6 -18.12 -8.48 4.58
CA SER A 6 -17.84 -7.97 5.90
C SER A 6 -16.42 -8.31 6.32
N ARG A 7 -16.04 -9.56 6.11
CA ARG A 7 -14.72 -10.03 6.50
C ARG A 7 -13.63 -9.36 5.69
N PHE A 8 -13.92 -9.10 4.42
CA PHE A 8 -12.95 -8.41 3.56
C PHE A 8 -12.55 -7.06 4.14
N GLU A 9 -13.54 -6.28 4.56
CA GLU A 9 -13.25 -4.96 5.10
C GLU A 9 -12.55 -5.03 6.44
N GLU A 10 -12.65 -6.17 7.13
CA GLU A 10 -11.99 -6.37 8.40
C GLU A 10 -10.59 -6.93 8.27
N LEU A 11 -10.17 -7.33 7.08
CA LEU A 11 -8.83 -7.84 6.90
C LEU A 11 -7.81 -6.79 7.29
N GLU A 12 -6.85 -7.18 8.12
CA GLU A 12 -5.82 -6.26 8.54
C GLU A 12 -5.02 -5.72 7.36
N VAL A 13 -4.75 -6.58 6.39
CA VAL A 13 -3.97 -6.18 5.22
C VAL A 13 -4.72 -5.10 4.43
N TYR A 14 -6.03 -5.23 4.30
CA TYR A 14 -6.82 -4.24 3.57
C TYR A 14 -6.88 -2.92 4.32
N ARG A 15 -7.11 -2.99 5.63
CA ARG A 15 -7.18 -1.78 6.46
C ARG A 15 -5.85 -1.04 6.47
N THR A 16 -4.75 -1.79 6.54
CA THR A 16 -3.42 -1.20 6.51
C THR A 16 -3.16 -0.53 5.16
N ALA A 17 -3.59 -1.16 4.09
CA ALA A 17 -3.43 -0.57 2.75
C ALA A 17 -4.25 0.71 2.60
N ARG A 18 -5.46 0.74 3.17
CA ARG A 18 -6.28 1.95 3.14
C ARG A 18 -5.63 3.07 3.93
N GLU A 19 -5.06 2.73 5.07
CA GLU A 19 -4.36 3.71 5.89
C GLU A 19 -3.18 4.30 5.11
N PHE A 20 -2.45 3.45 4.42
CA PHE A 20 -1.34 3.93 3.61
C PHE A 20 -1.84 4.85 2.49
N ARG A 21 -2.97 4.50 1.86
CA ARG A 21 -3.50 5.33 0.79
C ARG A 21 -3.81 6.75 1.28
N CYS A 22 -4.33 6.86 2.49
CA CYS A 22 -4.60 8.17 3.08
C CYS A 22 -3.31 8.95 3.32
N ILE A 23 -2.27 8.27 3.81
CA ILE A 23 -0.98 8.93 4.03
C ILE A 23 -0.37 9.34 2.71
N ALA A 24 -0.45 8.48 1.69
CA ALA A 24 0.07 8.79 0.36
C ALA A 24 -0.60 10.05 -0.20
N ALA A 25 -1.90 10.21 0.01
CA ALA A 25 -2.60 11.40 -0.45
C ALA A 25 -2.04 12.68 0.19
N ARG A 26 -1.71 12.61 1.48
CA ARG A 26 -1.12 13.76 2.16
C ARG A 26 0.28 14.06 1.63
N ILE A 27 1.06 13.01 1.37
CA ILE A 27 2.39 13.19 0.78
C ILE A 27 2.28 13.86 -0.58
N GLU A 28 1.33 13.40 -1.40
CA GLU A 28 1.12 13.98 -2.73
C GLU A 28 0.83 15.47 -2.64
N LYS A 29 0.01 15.88 -1.68
CA LYS A 29 -0.32 17.29 -1.50
C LYS A 29 0.87 18.12 -1.08
N ALA A 30 1.80 17.51 -0.37
CA ALA A 30 2.98 18.21 0.12
C ALA A 30 4.10 18.29 -0.92
N LEU A 31 3.95 17.60 -2.04
CA LEU A 31 4.97 17.63 -3.09
C LEU A 31 4.79 18.88 -3.97
N PRO A 32 5.90 19.47 -4.42
CA PRO A 32 5.81 20.65 -5.28
C PRO A 32 5.32 20.28 -6.68
N PRO A 33 4.80 21.28 -7.44
CA PRO A 33 4.29 21.00 -8.79
C PRO A 33 5.29 20.35 -9.73
N ARG A 34 6.60 20.62 -9.54
CA ARG A 34 7.61 20.03 -10.41
C ARG A 34 7.76 18.51 -10.18
N LYS A 35 7.12 17.99 -9.13
CA LYS A 35 7.16 16.57 -8.83
C LYS A 35 5.87 15.86 -9.24
N GLU A 36 5.24 16.35 -10.29
CA GLU A 36 3.97 15.79 -10.75
C GLU A 36 4.11 14.30 -11.10
N ASP A 37 5.24 13.91 -11.69
CA ASP A 37 5.48 12.51 -12.04
C ASP A 37 5.48 11.63 -10.81
N VAL A 38 6.12 12.11 -9.74
CA VAL A 38 6.18 11.36 -8.48
C VAL A 38 4.80 11.26 -7.86
N LYS A 39 4.03 12.36 -7.88
CA LYS A 39 2.66 12.35 -7.37
C LYS A 39 1.83 11.28 -8.08
N LEU A 40 1.90 11.27 -9.40
CA LEU A 40 1.11 10.35 -10.19
C LEU A 40 1.53 8.90 -9.94
N SER A 41 2.83 8.67 -9.87
CA SER A 41 3.35 7.32 -9.59
C SER A 41 2.90 6.83 -8.22
N LEU A 42 2.97 7.69 -7.22
CA LEU A 42 2.56 7.31 -5.86
C LEU A 42 1.05 7.06 -5.80
N ALA A 43 0.27 7.93 -6.43
CA ALA A 43 -1.18 7.76 -6.45
C ALA A 43 -1.56 6.44 -7.12
N THR A 44 -0.95 6.16 -8.26
CA THR A 44 -1.25 4.95 -9.01
C THR A 44 -0.84 3.70 -8.23
N ALA A 45 0.38 3.71 -7.67
CA ALA A 45 0.88 2.55 -6.95
C ALA A 45 0.10 2.30 -5.66
N SER A 46 -0.22 3.35 -4.91
CA SER A 46 -0.94 3.17 -3.65
C SER A 46 -2.37 2.68 -3.89
N ALA A 47 -3.01 3.18 -4.95
CA ALA A 47 -4.32 2.67 -5.33
C ALA A 47 -4.22 1.23 -5.85
N GLY A 48 -3.12 0.91 -6.51
CA GLY A 48 -2.88 -0.44 -7.02
C GLY A 48 -2.79 -1.49 -5.92
N ILE A 49 -2.26 -1.12 -4.76
CA ILE A 49 -2.21 -2.05 -3.63
C ILE A 49 -3.63 -2.49 -3.26
N LEU A 50 -4.51 -1.51 -3.10
CA LEU A 50 -5.91 -1.80 -2.75
C LEU A 50 -6.59 -2.63 -3.83
N ALA A 51 -6.35 -2.27 -5.08
CA ALA A 51 -6.98 -2.98 -6.20
C ALA A 51 -6.55 -4.44 -6.25
N GLU A 52 -5.26 -4.72 -6.01
CA GLU A 52 -4.79 -6.09 -6.04
C GLU A 52 -5.34 -6.92 -4.89
N ILE A 53 -5.45 -6.32 -3.70
CA ILE A 53 -6.04 -7.01 -2.56
C ILE A 53 -7.51 -7.32 -2.83
N ALA A 54 -8.24 -6.34 -3.36
CA ALA A 54 -9.67 -6.54 -3.65
C ALA A 54 -9.85 -7.61 -4.74
N ARG A 55 -8.99 -7.58 -5.75
CA ARG A 55 -9.08 -8.56 -6.81
C ARG A 55 -8.81 -9.98 -6.28
N ALA A 56 -7.79 -10.12 -5.45
CA ALA A 56 -7.47 -11.41 -4.87
C ALA A 56 -8.61 -11.93 -4.01
N TRP A 57 -9.24 -11.05 -3.25
CA TRP A 57 -10.38 -11.44 -2.42
C TRP A 57 -11.54 -11.92 -3.30
N GLY A 58 -11.85 -11.16 -4.36
CA GLY A 58 -12.95 -11.52 -5.24
C GLY A 58 -12.73 -12.84 -5.95
N MET A 59 -11.48 -13.23 -6.16
CA MET A 59 -11.14 -14.48 -6.80
C MET A 59 -10.90 -15.63 -5.81
N GLY A 60 -11.02 -15.36 -4.52
CA GLY A 60 -10.80 -16.39 -3.52
C GLY A 60 -9.34 -16.78 -3.32
N LEU A 61 -8.42 -15.89 -3.69
CA LEU A 61 -6.99 -16.20 -3.68
C LEU A 61 -6.25 -15.58 -2.51
N VAL A 62 -6.98 -15.03 -1.53
CA VAL A 62 -6.35 -14.28 -0.45
C VAL A 62 -5.36 -15.13 0.36
N GLU A 63 -5.70 -16.40 0.57
CA GLU A 63 -4.89 -17.27 1.40
C GLU A 63 -3.79 -17.98 0.63
N GLU A 64 -3.66 -17.71 -0.65
CA GLU A 64 -2.67 -18.39 -1.47
C GLU A 64 -1.74 -17.38 -2.08
N ARG A 65 -1.76 -17.31 -3.39
CA ARG A 65 -0.84 -16.46 -4.14
C ARG A 65 -1.41 -15.12 -4.54
N GLY A 66 -2.72 -14.94 -4.34
CA GLY A 66 -3.38 -13.76 -4.86
C GLY A 66 -2.79 -12.46 -4.34
N LEU A 67 -2.34 -12.47 -3.08
CA LEU A 67 -1.78 -11.27 -2.49
C LEU A 67 -0.36 -10.96 -2.95
N ARG A 68 0.28 -11.89 -3.65
CA ARG A 68 1.63 -11.63 -4.17
C ARG A 68 1.62 -10.48 -5.16
N ALA A 69 0.56 -10.34 -5.92
CA ALA A 69 0.47 -9.25 -6.90
C ALA A 69 0.51 -7.89 -6.22
N ALA A 70 0.05 -7.81 -4.97
CA ALA A 70 0.10 -6.56 -4.23
C ALA A 70 1.52 -6.16 -3.83
N GLN A 71 2.46 -7.11 -3.78
CA GLN A 71 3.84 -6.78 -3.44
C GLN A 71 4.50 -5.86 -4.46
N VAL A 72 4.06 -5.95 -5.72
CA VAL A 72 4.65 -5.11 -6.77
C VAL A 72 4.38 -3.63 -6.49
N PRO A 73 3.12 -3.19 -6.34
CA PRO A 73 2.88 -1.78 -6.00
C PRO A 73 3.41 -1.39 -4.62
N VAL A 74 3.48 -2.33 -3.66
CA VAL A 74 4.10 -2.05 -2.37
C VAL A 74 5.57 -1.69 -2.56
N SER A 75 6.30 -2.48 -3.33
CA SER A 75 7.71 -2.21 -3.61
C SER A 75 7.89 -0.88 -4.31
N THR A 76 7.01 -0.56 -5.26
CA THR A 76 7.06 0.72 -5.96
C THR A 76 6.90 1.87 -4.97
N CYS A 77 5.93 1.77 -4.06
CA CYS A 77 5.73 2.80 -3.05
C CYS A 77 6.93 2.91 -2.11
N GLN A 78 7.50 1.79 -1.71
CA GLN A 78 8.68 1.81 -0.84
C GLN A 78 9.83 2.56 -1.50
N HIS A 79 10.06 2.29 -2.78
CA HIS A 79 11.12 2.97 -3.52
C HIS A 79 10.86 4.49 -3.59
N ILE A 80 9.62 4.87 -3.89
CA ILE A 80 9.26 6.29 -3.98
C ILE A 80 9.48 6.98 -2.64
N LEU A 81 9.00 6.39 -1.54
CA LEU A 81 9.14 7.03 -0.24
C LEU A 81 10.59 7.08 0.23
N ASP A 82 11.39 6.07 -0.10
CA ASP A 82 12.81 6.10 0.21
C ASP A 82 13.49 7.27 -0.50
N GLN A 83 13.15 7.48 -1.77
CA GLN A 83 13.71 8.61 -2.53
C GLN A 83 13.27 9.93 -1.94
N LEU A 84 11.99 10.06 -1.57
CA LEU A 84 11.49 11.29 -0.97
C LEU A 84 12.15 11.56 0.38
N SER A 85 12.43 10.52 1.14
CA SER A 85 13.13 10.67 2.40
C SER A 85 14.53 11.23 2.19
N ILE A 86 15.23 10.72 1.18
CA ILE A 86 16.59 11.17 0.86
C ILE A 86 16.60 12.63 0.45
N ILE A 87 15.65 13.05 -0.39
CA ILE A 87 15.62 14.43 -0.86
C ILE A 87 14.80 15.35 0.06
N ASN A 88 14.27 14.80 1.14
CA ASN A 88 13.56 15.55 2.17
C ASN A 88 12.34 16.30 1.62
N MET A 89 11.51 15.59 0.87
CA MET A 89 10.28 16.13 0.29
C MET A 89 9.08 15.29 0.69
N GLY A 90 7.90 15.88 0.57
CA GLY A 90 6.65 15.17 0.80
C GLY A 90 6.16 15.19 2.22
N GLY A 91 6.81 15.96 3.10
CA GLY A 91 6.44 16.02 4.49
C GLY A 91 7.09 14.92 5.30
N LYS A 92 8.09 15.28 6.11
CA LYS A 92 8.90 14.31 6.82
C LYS A 92 8.06 13.35 7.67
N ALA A 93 7.08 13.87 8.39
CA ALA A 93 6.26 13.04 9.28
C ALA A 93 5.44 12.03 8.49
N ASP A 94 4.82 12.47 7.39
CA ASP A 94 4.00 11.59 6.57
C ASP A 94 4.84 10.57 5.82
N VAL A 95 6.00 10.98 5.33
CA VAL A 95 6.89 10.04 4.64
C VAL A 95 7.37 8.96 5.60
N THR A 96 7.77 9.36 6.82
CA THR A 96 8.21 8.39 7.82
C THR A 96 7.09 7.43 8.19
N ALA A 97 5.88 7.96 8.43
CA ALA A 97 4.73 7.13 8.76
C ALA A 97 4.40 6.18 7.61
N GLY A 98 4.50 6.68 6.38
CA GLY A 98 4.24 5.86 5.21
C GLY A 98 5.23 4.70 5.07
N ILE A 99 6.51 4.97 5.33
CA ILE A 99 7.52 3.93 5.28
C ILE A 99 7.21 2.83 6.29
N GLU A 100 6.85 3.22 7.52
CA GLU A 100 6.51 2.26 8.57
C GLU A 100 5.30 1.41 8.20
N ILE A 101 4.28 2.05 7.64
CA ILE A 101 3.08 1.31 7.24
C ILE A 101 3.38 0.36 6.08
N LEU A 102 4.22 0.78 5.14
CA LEU A 102 4.60 -0.11 4.05
C LEU A 102 5.39 -1.32 4.54
N GLU A 103 6.24 -1.13 5.55
CA GLU A 103 6.95 -2.25 6.15
C GLU A 103 5.97 -3.24 6.77
N ARG A 104 5.01 -2.73 7.52
CA ARG A 104 3.99 -3.58 8.11
C ARG A 104 3.16 -4.28 7.04
N LEU A 105 2.79 -3.56 6.00
CA LEU A 105 2.00 -4.12 4.91
C LEU A 105 2.77 -5.25 4.22
N SER A 106 4.06 -5.02 3.99
CA SER A 106 4.91 -6.03 3.38
C SER A 106 4.97 -7.29 4.25
N GLU A 107 5.05 -7.11 5.57
CA GLU A 107 5.05 -8.24 6.49
C GLU A 107 3.73 -8.99 6.46
N LEU A 108 2.62 -8.26 6.43
CA LEU A 108 1.31 -8.88 6.38
C LEU A 108 1.12 -9.68 5.10
N LEU A 109 1.59 -9.14 3.98
CA LEU A 109 1.49 -9.85 2.71
C LEU A 109 2.35 -11.11 2.70
N ALA A 110 3.51 -11.05 3.34
CA ALA A 110 4.39 -12.22 3.43
C ALA A 110 3.80 -13.25 4.38
N ALA A 111 3.17 -12.81 5.48
CA ALA A 111 2.60 -13.72 6.46
C ALA A 111 1.41 -14.47 5.90
N ASP A 112 0.70 -13.89 4.95
CA ASP A 112 -0.43 -14.55 4.31
C ASP A 112 0.00 -15.61 3.31
N THR A 113 1.29 -15.69 3.04
CA THR A 113 1.80 -16.73 2.17
C THR A 113 1.94 -18.01 3.00
N PRO A 114 1.34 -19.10 2.57
CA PRO A 114 1.47 -20.34 3.33
C PRO A 114 2.94 -20.69 3.46
N SER A 115 3.37 -20.85 4.68
CA SER A 115 4.73 -21.29 4.88
C SER A 115 4.79 -22.76 4.50
N SER A 116 5.65 -23.03 3.67
CA SER A 116 5.85 -24.39 3.23
C SER A 116 6.55 -25.19 4.29
#